data_1c2cdcbe7d9dace1597ab71540bb03f5
#
_entry.id   1c2cdcbe7d9dace1597ab71540bb03f5
#
_cell.length_a   1.000
_cell.length_b   1.000
_cell.length_c   1.000
_cell.angle_alpha   90.00
_cell.angle_beta   90.00
_cell.angle_gamma   90.00
#
_symmetry.space_group_name_H-M   'P 1'
#
loop_
_entity.id
_entity.type
_entity.pdbx_description
1 polymer ?
#
loop_
_entity_poly.entity_id
_entity_poly.type
_entity_poly.pdbx_seq_one_letter_code
_entity_poly.pdbx_strand_id
1 'polypeptide(L)'
;ISPWWLQWVNSIWIQNSNDIGFAKNIEDQPQVESEITYRDARYYDCVCRRANQIPLNRLYNHEPIYGREAKVEYTDEEFEKYIFWCAIRGNALNELHLSYDMMSDAKWDALARAMRFQKENYHILKNAMFIGGDPEDNNVYGYFSWTDDGEGIIALRNSTDENAPLTLNLNKLMGVPEDLKDVRRINIMCNS
;
A
#
# COMPACT_ATOMS: atom_id res chain seq x y z
N ILE A 1 -14.10 -10.59 9.38
CA ILE A 1 -13.92 -9.22 9.88
C ILE A 1 -15.26 -8.47 9.83
N SER A 2 -15.59 -7.71 10.86
CA SER A 2 -16.87 -6.98 10.93
C SER A 2 -16.62 -5.52 11.33
N PRO A 3 -17.22 -4.55 10.62
CA PRO A 3 -17.08 -3.13 10.94
C PRO A 3 -17.69 -2.76 12.31
N TRP A 4 -18.54 -3.62 12.90
CA TRP A 4 -19.11 -3.42 14.23
C TRP A 4 -18.03 -3.25 15.33
N TRP A 5 -16.88 -3.87 15.16
CA TRP A 5 -15.76 -3.73 16.08
C TRP A 5 -15.22 -2.29 16.18
N LEU A 6 -15.38 -1.49 15.11
CA LEU A 6 -14.94 -0.08 15.10
C LEU A 6 -15.72 0.83 16.06
N GLN A 7 -16.78 0.35 16.67
CA GLN A 7 -17.46 1.03 17.80
C GLN A 7 -16.64 0.96 19.10
N TRP A 8 -15.74 -0.02 19.20
CA TRP A 8 -15.01 -0.34 20.43
C TRP A 8 -13.51 -0.23 20.30
N VAL A 9 -12.99 -0.36 19.08
CA VAL A 9 -11.55 -0.35 18.76
C VAL A 9 -11.26 0.62 17.62
N ASN A 10 -10.06 1.19 17.62
CA ASN A 10 -9.66 2.15 16.60
C ASN A 10 -9.23 1.49 15.29
N SER A 11 -8.76 0.25 15.35
CA SER A 11 -8.29 -0.50 14.19
C SER A 11 -8.56 -1.99 14.33
N ILE A 12 -8.60 -2.66 13.19
CA ILE A 12 -8.89 -4.10 13.08
C ILE A 12 -7.79 -4.74 12.26
N TRP A 13 -7.27 -5.87 12.75
CA TRP A 13 -6.33 -6.68 12.00
C TRP A 13 -7.01 -7.31 10.78
N ILE A 14 -6.36 -7.27 9.62
CA ILE A 14 -6.89 -7.91 8.41
C ILE A 14 -6.91 -9.43 8.58
N GLN A 15 -8.03 -10.04 8.20
CA GLN A 15 -8.21 -11.49 8.28
C GLN A 15 -7.85 -12.17 6.95
N ASN A 16 -7.70 -13.50 7.01
CA ASN A 16 -7.34 -14.34 5.87
C ASN A 16 -5.99 -13.94 5.26
N SER A 17 -5.08 -13.49 6.10
CA SER A 17 -3.75 -13.08 5.73
C SER A 17 -2.74 -13.79 6.63
N ASN A 18 -1.76 -14.45 6.04
CA ASN A 18 -0.60 -14.91 6.77
C ASN A 18 0.34 -13.74 7.01
N ASP A 19 1.17 -13.81 8.03
CA ASP A 19 2.20 -12.79 8.29
C ASP A 19 3.15 -12.68 7.10
N ILE A 20 3.48 -13.80 6.50
CA ILE A 20 4.26 -13.90 5.27
C ILE A 20 3.44 -14.69 4.26
N GLY A 21 3.31 -14.16 3.06
CA GLY A 21 2.61 -14.81 1.96
C GLY A 21 3.07 -14.30 0.62
N PHE A 22 2.88 -15.12 -0.39
CA PHE A 22 3.31 -14.84 -1.75
C PHE A 22 2.14 -15.00 -2.71
N ALA A 23 2.02 -14.08 -3.65
CA ALA A 23 1.02 -14.14 -4.71
C ALA A 23 1.44 -15.21 -5.74
N LYS A 24 0.49 -16.02 -6.17
CA LYS A 24 0.76 -17.11 -7.11
C LYS A 24 0.76 -16.68 -8.57
N ASN A 25 0.11 -15.57 -8.87
CA ASN A 25 0.01 -15.05 -10.23
C ASN A 25 1.30 -14.44 -10.76
N ILE A 26 2.31 -14.25 -9.91
CA ILE A 26 3.61 -13.63 -10.24
C ILE A 26 4.79 -14.42 -9.64
N GLU A 27 4.72 -15.76 -9.68
CA GLU A 27 5.76 -16.64 -9.13
C GLU A 27 7.14 -16.44 -9.78
N ASP A 28 7.19 -16.01 -11.04
CA ASP A 28 8.43 -15.76 -11.78
C ASP A 28 9.08 -14.40 -11.48
N GLN A 29 8.42 -13.56 -10.70
CA GLN A 29 8.92 -12.24 -10.30
C GLN A 29 9.76 -12.32 -9.01
N PRO A 30 10.57 -11.29 -8.73
CA PRO A 30 11.28 -11.20 -7.45
C PRO A 30 10.35 -11.40 -6.26
N GLN A 31 10.84 -12.06 -5.21
CA GLN A 31 10.05 -12.42 -4.04
C GLN A 31 9.35 -11.22 -3.39
N VAL A 32 9.97 -10.05 -3.41
CA VAL A 32 9.41 -8.79 -2.90
C VAL A 32 8.13 -8.40 -3.65
N GLU A 33 8.10 -8.60 -4.97
CA GLU A 33 6.92 -8.29 -5.79
C GLU A 33 5.74 -9.20 -5.41
N SER A 34 6.04 -10.48 -5.24
CA SER A 34 5.04 -11.49 -4.86
C SER A 34 4.47 -11.24 -3.47
N GLU A 35 5.32 -10.86 -2.49
CA GLU A 35 4.88 -10.53 -1.14
C GLU A 35 4.00 -9.28 -1.10
N ILE A 36 4.43 -8.20 -1.76
CA ILE A 36 3.64 -6.96 -1.86
C ILE A 36 2.28 -7.24 -2.51
N THR A 37 2.26 -7.98 -3.64
CA THR A 37 1.02 -8.32 -4.36
C THR A 37 0.07 -9.15 -3.49
N TYR A 38 0.59 -10.17 -2.79
CA TYR A 38 -0.19 -10.97 -1.85
C TYR A 38 -0.86 -10.09 -0.79
N ARG A 39 -0.11 -9.20 -0.18
CA ARG A 39 -0.62 -8.34 0.88
C ARG A 39 -1.67 -7.35 0.37
N ASP A 40 -1.42 -6.75 -0.77
CA ASP A 40 -2.35 -5.80 -1.37
C ASP A 40 -3.65 -6.48 -1.79
N ALA A 41 -3.61 -7.74 -2.24
CA ALA A 41 -4.81 -8.53 -2.51
C ALA A 41 -5.63 -8.78 -1.24
N ARG A 42 -5.00 -8.94 -0.08
CA ARG A 42 -5.72 -9.06 1.21
C ARG A 42 -6.38 -7.75 1.61
N TYR A 43 -5.72 -6.60 1.38
CA TYR A 43 -6.35 -5.29 1.55
C TYR A 43 -7.50 -5.09 0.56
N TYR A 44 -7.31 -5.39 -0.72
CA TYR A 44 -8.35 -5.32 -1.74
C TYR A 44 -9.60 -6.13 -1.34
N ASP A 45 -9.40 -7.33 -0.80
CA ASP A 45 -10.47 -8.18 -0.29
C ASP A 45 -11.30 -7.46 0.80
N CYS A 46 -10.63 -6.76 1.72
CA CYS A 46 -11.27 -6.05 2.82
C CYS A 46 -11.98 -4.76 2.41
N VAL A 47 -11.43 -4.01 1.45
CA VAL A 47 -11.90 -2.65 1.13
C VAL A 47 -12.72 -2.56 -0.16
N CYS A 48 -12.62 -3.55 -1.06
CA CYS A 48 -13.30 -3.53 -2.36
C CYS A 48 -14.28 -4.70 -2.54
N ARG A 49 -13.84 -5.93 -2.24
CA ARG A 49 -14.58 -7.14 -2.61
C ARG A 49 -15.71 -7.48 -1.64
N ARG A 50 -15.56 -7.17 -0.36
CA ARG A 50 -16.56 -7.52 0.67
C ARG A 50 -17.74 -6.56 0.68
N ALA A 51 -18.92 -7.08 1.02
CA ALA A 51 -20.11 -6.27 1.18
C ALA A 51 -19.99 -5.20 2.28
N ASN A 52 -19.27 -5.52 3.35
CA ASN A 52 -18.98 -4.59 4.45
C ASN A 52 -17.53 -4.11 4.34
N GLN A 53 -17.33 -3.03 3.66
CA GLN A 53 -16.02 -2.40 3.47
C GLN A 53 -15.54 -1.72 4.75
N ILE A 54 -14.24 -1.82 5.00
CA ILE A 54 -13.60 -1.17 6.15
C ILE A 54 -12.55 -0.20 5.58
N PRO A 55 -12.54 1.06 6.04
CA PRO A 55 -11.53 2.02 5.57
C PRO A 55 -10.10 1.55 5.85
N LEU A 56 -9.17 1.82 4.94
CA LEU A 56 -7.76 1.42 5.05
C LEU A 56 -7.13 1.91 6.36
N ASN A 57 -7.41 3.14 6.76
CA ASN A 57 -6.90 3.73 8.01
C ASN A 57 -7.48 3.09 9.30
N ARG A 58 -8.33 2.10 9.15
CA ARG A 58 -8.85 1.27 10.25
C ARG A 58 -8.36 -0.17 10.18
N LEU A 59 -7.58 -0.49 9.17
CA LEU A 59 -6.98 -1.80 8.99
C LEU A 59 -5.50 -1.76 9.34
N TYR A 60 -5.00 -2.83 9.93
CA TYR A 60 -3.56 -3.04 10.11
C TYR A 60 -3.20 -4.50 9.86
N ASN A 61 -1.94 -4.72 9.67
CA ASN A 61 -1.30 -6.02 9.56
C ASN A 61 0.11 -5.93 10.16
N HIS A 62 0.71 -7.08 10.43
CA HIS A 62 2.08 -7.21 10.93
C HIS A 62 3.10 -6.85 9.84
N GLU A 63 3.11 -5.61 9.38
CA GLU A 63 4.04 -5.11 8.35
C GLU A 63 4.67 -3.79 8.76
N PRO A 64 5.88 -3.52 8.27
CA PRO A 64 6.75 -4.38 7.45
C PRO A 64 7.36 -5.55 8.24
N ILE A 65 7.51 -6.71 7.56
CA ILE A 65 8.18 -7.88 8.09
C ILE A 65 9.43 -8.15 7.26
N TYR A 66 10.60 -8.03 7.87
CA TYR A 66 11.87 -8.37 7.25
C TYR A 66 12.79 -8.97 8.29
N GLY A 67 12.77 -10.28 8.38
CA GLY A 67 13.47 -11.01 9.42
C GLY A 67 13.77 -12.45 9.05
N ARG A 68 14.60 -13.09 9.83
CA ARG A 68 15.02 -14.49 9.62
C ARG A 68 13.84 -15.46 9.51
N GLU A 69 12.78 -15.20 10.24
CA GLU A 69 11.58 -16.04 10.24
C GLU A 69 10.82 -15.95 8.92
N ALA A 70 10.90 -14.80 8.26
CA ALA A 70 10.31 -14.57 6.96
C ALA A 70 10.96 -15.40 5.85
N LYS A 71 12.21 -15.82 6.04
CA LYS A 71 13.02 -16.54 5.04
C LYS A 71 13.12 -15.81 3.71
N VAL A 72 13.15 -14.48 3.77
CA VAL A 72 13.30 -13.58 2.63
C VAL A 72 14.60 -12.81 2.80
N GLU A 73 15.33 -12.65 1.70
CA GLU A 73 16.49 -11.77 1.63
C GLU A 73 16.26 -10.80 0.49
N TYR A 74 16.13 -9.52 0.83
CA TYR A 74 15.99 -8.46 -0.14
C TYR A 74 17.32 -7.74 -0.33
N THR A 75 17.61 -7.36 -1.56
CA THR A 75 18.62 -6.34 -1.84
C THR A 75 18.25 -5.03 -1.15
N ASP A 76 19.14 -4.06 -1.08
CA ASP A 76 18.84 -2.76 -0.49
C ASP A 76 17.75 -2.03 -1.28
N GLU A 77 17.73 -2.17 -2.60
CA GLU A 77 16.73 -1.58 -3.50
C GLU A 77 15.34 -2.24 -3.31
N GLU A 78 15.30 -3.57 -3.23
CA GLU A 78 14.05 -4.31 -2.98
C GLU A 78 13.48 -3.97 -1.62
N PHE A 79 14.34 -3.84 -0.60
CA PHE A 79 13.91 -3.43 0.74
C PHE A 79 13.36 -2.00 0.73
N GLU A 80 14.02 -1.06 0.03
CA GLU A 80 13.54 0.31 -0.10
C GLU A 80 12.17 0.35 -0.77
N LYS A 81 11.99 -0.37 -1.87
CA LYS A 81 10.69 -0.51 -2.54
C LYS A 81 9.61 -1.02 -1.58
N TYR A 82 9.89 -2.10 -0.87
CA TYR A 82 8.98 -2.72 0.08
C TYR A 82 8.55 -1.76 1.19
N ILE A 83 9.52 -1.10 1.82
CA ILE A 83 9.27 -0.23 2.96
C ILE A 83 8.46 1.03 2.57
N PHE A 84 8.78 1.63 1.43
CA PHE A 84 8.01 2.77 0.91
C PHE A 84 6.60 2.36 0.52
N TRP A 85 6.43 1.17 -0.07
CA TRP A 85 5.09 0.69 -0.39
C TRP A 85 4.24 0.45 0.86
N CYS A 86 4.81 -0.10 1.92
CA CYS A 86 4.14 -0.20 3.21
C CYS A 86 3.74 1.19 3.76
N ALA A 87 4.60 2.19 3.61
CA ALA A 87 4.37 3.53 4.15
C ALA A 87 3.22 4.29 3.47
N ILE A 88 2.94 4.03 2.18
CA ILE A 88 1.93 4.76 1.40
C ILE A 88 0.53 4.14 1.43
N ARG A 89 0.35 2.96 1.96
CA ARG A 89 -0.96 2.28 2.02
C ARG A 89 -2.01 3.01 2.84
N GLY A 90 -1.59 3.86 3.78
CA GLY A 90 -2.52 4.59 4.66
C GLY A 90 -3.23 3.72 5.70
N ASN A 91 -2.70 2.55 6.00
CA ASN A 91 -3.19 1.66 7.04
C ASN A 91 -3.02 2.25 8.46
N ALA A 92 -3.67 1.64 9.45
CA ALA A 92 -3.77 2.18 10.80
C ALA A 92 -2.44 2.28 11.55
N LEU A 93 -1.53 1.34 11.31
CA LEU A 93 -0.22 1.32 11.96
C LEU A 93 0.77 0.46 11.15
N ASN A 94 2.05 0.67 11.39
CA ASN A 94 3.13 -0.21 10.97
C ASN A 94 3.75 -0.86 12.20
N GLU A 95 3.84 -2.19 12.17
CA GLU A 95 4.57 -2.97 13.16
C GLU A 95 5.92 -3.37 12.57
N LEU A 96 7.00 -2.84 13.10
CA LEU A 96 8.34 -3.05 12.53
C LEU A 96 8.91 -4.41 13.00
N HIS A 97 8.55 -5.48 12.31
CA HIS A 97 9.13 -6.81 12.54
C HIS A 97 10.42 -6.99 11.74
N LEU A 98 11.52 -6.48 12.29
CA LEU A 98 12.81 -6.43 11.61
C LEU A 98 13.87 -7.18 12.40
N SER A 99 14.65 -8.04 11.76
CA SER A 99 15.85 -8.65 12.36
C SER A 99 17.04 -7.74 12.15
N TYR A 100 17.59 -7.23 13.26
CA TYR A 100 18.69 -6.26 13.24
C TYR A 100 19.88 -6.70 12.39
N ASP A 101 20.24 -7.96 12.47
CA ASP A 101 21.40 -8.54 11.78
C ASP A 101 21.23 -8.71 10.26
N MET A 102 20.00 -8.55 9.75
CA MET A 102 19.69 -8.53 8.31
C MET A 102 19.66 -7.11 7.72
N MET A 103 19.79 -6.09 8.56
CA MET A 103 19.68 -4.69 8.19
C MET A 103 21.06 -4.11 7.88
N SER A 104 21.29 -3.76 6.61
CA SER A 104 22.43 -2.92 6.20
C SER A 104 22.19 -1.44 6.60
N ASP A 105 23.24 -0.64 6.58
CA ASP A 105 23.12 0.81 6.78
C ASP A 105 22.15 1.43 5.74
N ALA A 106 22.19 0.97 4.49
CA ALA A 106 21.30 1.43 3.42
C ALA A 106 19.83 1.09 3.73
N LYS A 107 19.54 -0.11 4.27
CA LYS A 107 18.20 -0.50 4.69
C LYS A 107 17.70 0.33 5.87
N TRP A 108 18.57 0.63 6.85
CA TRP A 108 18.21 1.53 7.94
C TRP A 108 17.88 2.94 7.44
N ASP A 109 18.67 3.46 6.50
CA ASP A 109 18.42 4.75 5.88
C ASP A 109 17.12 4.77 5.07
N ALA A 110 16.82 3.71 4.31
CA ALA A 110 15.57 3.55 3.58
C ALA A 110 14.36 3.54 4.52
N LEU A 111 14.42 2.77 5.60
CA LEU A 111 13.38 2.75 6.64
C LEU A 111 13.17 4.14 7.24
N ALA A 112 14.25 4.84 7.60
CA ALA A 112 14.16 6.18 8.17
C ALA A 112 13.52 7.18 7.19
N ARG A 113 13.85 7.11 5.89
CA ARG A 113 13.22 7.94 4.85
C ARG A 113 11.73 7.62 4.70
N ALA A 114 11.36 6.35 4.63
CA ALA A 114 9.98 5.92 4.48
C ALA A 114 9.10 6.34 5.67
N MET A 115 9.60 6.14 6.88
CA MET A 115 8.88 6.55 8.10
C MET A 115 8.75 8.07 8.23
N ARG A 116 9.77 8.81 7.82
CA ARG A 116 9.70 10.28 7.76
C ARG A 116 8.68 10.74 6.73
N PHE A 117 8.73 10.19 5.53
CA PHE A 117 7.75 10.45 4.47
C PHE A 117 6.32 10.19 4.96
N GLN A 118 6.07 9.05 5.57
CA GLN A 118 4.75 8.70 6.12
C GLN A 118 4.30 9.70 7.18
N LYS A 119 5.19 10.05 8.11
CA LYS A 119 4.89 10.99 9.19
C LYS A 119 4.54 12.38 8.66
N GLU A 120 5.33 12.90 7.72
CA GLU A 120 5.14 14.22 7.12
C GLU A 120 3.85 14.30 6.29
N ASN A 121 3.48 13.20 5.63
CA ASN A 121 2.31 13.11 4.75
C ASN A 121 1.12 12.38 5.38
N TYR A 122 1.14 12.09 6.68
CA TYR A 122 0.07 11.32 7.32
C TYR A 122 -1.30 12.01 7.22
N HIS A 123 -1.33 13.33 7.22
CA HIS A 123 -2.56 14.11 7.04
C HIS A 123 -3.26 13.82 5.70
N ILE A 124 -2.50 13.45 4.65
CA ILE A 124 -3.00 12.98 3.36
C ILE A 124 -3.26 11.48 3.40
N LEU A 125 -2.25 10.69 3.77
CA LEU A 125 -2.26 9.21 3.68
C LEU A 125 -3.37 8.57 4.52
N LYS A 126 -3.77 9.16 5.63
CA LYS A 126 -4.90 8.67 6.44
C LYS A 126 -6.24 8.60 5.70
N ASN A 127 -6.36 9.28 4.56
CA ASN A 127 -7.54 9.29 3.69
C ASN A 127 -7.41 8.30 2.53
N ALA A 128 -6.44 7.39 2.57
CA ALA A 128 -6.17 6.47 1.47
C ALA A 128 -7.37 5.59 1.14
N MET A 129 -7.59 5.44 -0.15
CA MET A 129 -8.51 4.47 -0.74
C MET A 129 -7.77 3.61 -1.75
N PHE A 130 -8.21 2.38 -1.90
CA PHE A 130 -7.71 1.48 -2.91
C PHE A 130 -8.26 1.87 -4.28
N ILE A 131 -7.42 1.86 -5.32
CA ILE A 131 -7.79 2.15 -6.70
C ILE A 131 -7.24 1.08 -7.64
N GLY A 132 -7.91 0.91 -8.80
CA GLY A 132 -7.54 -0.11 -9.77
C GLY A 132 -8.23 -1.45 -9.53
N GLY A 133 -7.63 -2.52 -10.03
CA GLY A 133 -8.19 -3.87 -10.00
C GLY A 133 -7.62 -4.75 -8.91
N ASP A 134 -7.98 -6.04 -8.98
CA ASP A 134 -7.46 -7.05 -8.07
C ASP A 134 -5.97 -7.32 -8.35
N PRO A 135 -5.09 -7.21 -7.36
CA PRO A 135 -3.67 -7.51 -7.54
C PRO A 135 -3.37 -8.94 -8.00
N GLU A 136 -4.18 -9.92 -7.57
CA GLU A 136 -4.00 -11.33 -7.96
C GLU A 136 -4.54 -11.65 -9.36
N ASP A 137 -5.22 -10.71 -10.02
CA ASP A 137 -5.67 -10.80 -11.42
C ASP A 137 -4.74 -10.04 -12.40
N ASN A 138 -3.52 -9.72 -11.99
CA ASN A 138 -2.53 -8.95 -12.77
C ASN A 138 -3.01 -7.56 -13.20
N ASN A 139 -3.92 -6.98 -12.47
CA ASN A 139 -4.37 -5.62 -12.73
C ASN A 139 -3.40 -4.56 -12.20
N VAL A 140 -3.34 -3.43 -12.88
CA VAL A 140 -2.74 -2.21 -12.30
C VAL A 140 -3.62 -1.73 -11.16
N TYR A 141 -3.00 -1.43 -10.04
CA TYR A 141 -3.69 -1.00 -8.82
C TYR A 141 -2.83 -0.03 -8.02
N GLY A 142 -3.39 0.45 -6.93
CA GLY A 142 -2.65 1.27 -5.99
C GLY A 142 -3.50 1.96 -4.95
N TYR A 143 -2.98 3.06 -4.46
CA TYR A 143 -3.61 3.85 -3.41
C TYR A 143 -3.70 5.30 -3.81
N PHE A 144 -4.83 5.89 -3.52
CA PHE A 144 -5.11 7.30 -3.73
C PHE A 144 -5.52 7.93 -2.40
N SER A 145 -4.85 8.99 -2.04
CA SER A 145 -5.13 9.78 -0.84
C SER A 145 -5.36 11.22 -1.22
N TRP A 146 -6.37 11.85 -0.63
CA TRP A 146 -6.76 13.21 -0.94
C TRP A 146 -7.28 13.94 0.31
N THR A 147 -6.98 15.25 0.41
CA THR A 147 -7.48 16.12 1.46
C THR A 147 -8.42 17.18 0.90
N ASP A 148 -9.32 17.71 1.72
CA ASP A 148 -10.24 18.77 1.33
C ASP A 148 -9.52 20.08 0.94
N ASP A 149 -8.26 20.24 1.38
CA ASP A 149 -7.41 21.40 1.04
C ASP A 149 -6.79 21.30 -0.37
N GLY A 150 -7.00 20.18 -1.06
CA GLY A 150 -6.55 20.00 -2.44
C GLY A 150 -5.19 19.35 -2.60
N GLU A 151 -4.67 18.71 -1.56
CA GLU A 151 -3.45 17.91 -1.62
C GLU A 151 -3.76 16.42 -1.83
N GLY A 152 -2.97 15.74 -2.65
CA GLY A 152 -3.18 14.32 -2.90
C GLY A 152 -1.90 13.57 -3.25
N ILE A 153 -1.92 12.28 -2.97
CA ILE A 153 -0.87 11.31 -3.33
C ILE A 153 -1.54 10.16 -4.07
N ILE A 154 -1.01 9.82 -5.24
CA ILE A 154 -1.37 8.62 -5.99
C ILE A 154 -0.13 7.75 -6.06
N ALA A 155 -0.22 6.53 -5.58
CA ALA A 155 0.79 5.51 -5.74
C ALA A 155 0.22 4.37 -6.57
N LEU A 156 0.85 4.06 -7.68
CA LEU A 156 0.41 3.00 -8.60
C LEU A 156 1.46 1.92 -8.70
N ARG A 157 1.00 0.69 -8.86
CA ARG A 157 1.84 -0.47 -9.08
C ARG A 157 1.31 -1.30 -10.23
N ASN A 158 2.22 -1.69 -11.10
CA ASN A 158 2.05 -2.77 -12.06
C ASN A 158 2.97 -3.91 -11.60
N SER A 159 2.40 -5.03 -11.25
CA SER A 159 3.15 -6.20 -10.76
C SER A 159 3.62 -7.13 -11.89
N THR A 160 3.37 -6.77 -13.14
CA THR A 160 3.75 -7.54 -14.33
C THR A 160 4.72 -6.75 -15.20
N ASP A 161 5.47 -7.44 -16.04
CA ASP A 161 6.37 -6.83 -17.03
C ASP A 161 5.62 -6.29 -18.26
N GLU A 162 4.32 -6.50 -18.32
CA GLU A 162 3.49 -6.03 -19.43
C GLU A 162 2.96 -4.61 -19.19
N ASN A 163 2.96 -3.80 -20.21
CA ASN A 163 2.34 -2.47 -20.14
C ASN A 163 0.82 -2.60 -20.03
N ALA A 164 0.26 -2.14 -18.95
CA ALA A 164 -1.17 -2.13 -18.72
C ALA A 164 -1.69 -0.71 -18.45
N PRO A 165 -2.72 -0.24 -19.19
CA PRO A 165 -3.27 1.09 -18.95
C PRO A 165 -4.18 1.11 -17.75
N LEU A 166 -4.12 2.19 -16.96
CA LEU A 166 -5.09 2.51 -15.92
C LEU A 166 -5.66 3.90 -16.18
N THR A 167 -6.98 3.99 -16.31
CA THR A 167 -7.68 5.27 -16.44
C THR A 167 -8.34 5.63 -15.11
N LEU A 168 -7.97 6.78 -14.55
CA LEU A 168 -8.53 7.31 -13.31
C LEU A 168 -9.35 8.57 -13.59
N ASN A 169 -10.58 8.61 -13.10
CA ASN A 169 -11.36 9.84 -13.02
C ASN A 169 -11.06 10.52 -11.67
N LEU A 170 -10.14 11.47 -11.68
CA LEU A 170 -9.70 12.16 -10.45
C LEU A 170 -10.83 12.94 -9.80
N ASN A 171 -11.70 13.61 -10.59
CA ASN A 171 -12.83 14.36 -10.04
C ASN A 171 -13.76 13.45 -9.25
N LYS A 172 -14.05 12.27 -9.78
CA LYS A 172 -14.88 11.27 -9.07
C LYS A 172 -14.20 10.77 -7.80
N LEU A 173 -12.89 10.50 -7.85
CA LEU A 173 -12.11 10.05 -6.70
C LEU A 173 -12.04 11.10 -5.59
N MET A 174 -11.94 12.38 -5.98
CA MET A 174 -11.91 13.53 -5.06
C MET A 174 -13.31 13.99 -4.61
N GLY A 175 -14.37 13.43 -5.18
CA GLY A 175 -15.74 13.84 -4.90
C GLY A 175 -16.09 15.24 -5.42
N VAL A 176 -15.37 15.76 -6.42
CA VAL A 176 -15.65 17.07 -7.05
C VAL A 176 -16.48 16.89 -8.32
N PRO A 177 -17.31 17.90 -8.71
CA PRO A 177 -18.09 17.86 -9.94
C PRO A 177 -17.21 17.72 -11.19
N GLU A 178 -17.69 16.96 -12.19
CA GLU A 178 -16.94 16.66 -13.44
C GLU A 178 -16.67 17.90 -14.30
N ASP A 179 -17.43 18.97 -14.14
CA ASP A 179 -17.30 20.24 -14.86
C ASP A 179 -16.21 21.16 -14.29
N LEU A 180 -15.68 20.87 -13.12
CA LEU A 180 -14.55 21.58 -12.55
C LEU A 180 -13.26 21.17 -13.29
N LYS A 181 -12.85 22.02 -14.24
CA LYS A 181 -11.63 21.87 -15.04
C LYS A 181 -10.42 22.48 -14.34
N ASP A 182 -10.10 22.07 -13.18
CA ASP A 182 -8.94 22.61 -12.49
C ASP A 182 -7.88 21.51 -12.32
N VAL A 183 -7.12 21.27 -13.39
CA VAL A 183 -5.96 20.39 -13.31
C VAL A 183 -4.81 21.16 -12.70
N ARG A 184 -4.42 20.77 -11.54
CA ARG A 184 -3.31 21.33 -10.81
C ARG A 184 -2.05 20.50 -11.05
N ARG A 185 -0.97 20.95 -10.53
CA ARG A 185 0.35 20.40 -10.71
C ARG A 185 0.40 18.90 -10.34
N ILE A 186 0.79 18.05 -11.27
CA ILE A 186 1.12 16.64 -11.04
C ILE A 186 2.64 16.52 -11.11
N ASN A 187 3.24 16.01 -10.02
CA ASN A 187 4.63 15.57 -10.02
C ASN A 187 4.63 14.06 -10.15
N ILE A 188 5.26 13.54 -11.19
CA ILE A 188 5.41 12.09 -11.39
C ILE A 188 6.81 11.70 -10.93
N MET A 189 6.89 10.78 -9.98
CA MET A 189 8.12 10.13 -9.58
C MET A 189 8.01 8.67 -10.03
N CYS A 190 8.87 8.27 -10.95
CA CYS A 190 9.00 6.88 -11.37
C CYS A 190 10.26 6.31 -10.74
N ASN A 191 10.13 5.23 -10.00
CA ASN A 191 11.25 4.37 -9.67
C ASN A 191 11.38 3.35 -10.80
N SER A 192 12.43 3.50 -11.59
CA SER A 192 12.84 2.53 -12.63
C SER A 192 13.51 1.33 -11.99
#